data_0ee091982651ce8f566ceae478f1b35c
#
_entry.id   0ee091982651ce8f566ceae478f1b35c
#
_cell.length_a   1.000
_cell.length_b   1.000
_cell.length_c   1.000
_cell.angle_alpha   90.00
_cell.angle_beta   90.00
_cell.angle_gamma   90.00
#
_symmetry.space_group_name_H-M   'P 1'
#
loop_
_entity.id
_entity.type
_entity.pdbx_description
1 polymer ?
#
loop_
_entity_poly.entity_id
_entity_poly.type
_entity_poly.pdbx_seq_one_letter_code
_entity_poly.pdbx_strand_id
1 'polypeptide(L)'
;MYALMHRKGGKMKYRIVGSTMPAVEVVFDTAGESMYTQSGGMAWMSDGIEMNTNTNGGFLKGVGRMFAGESLFMANYTATRPGASIAFASTVAGEIFPVNIGETGGLICQKGAFLCAEPGVNLNITFTKKFSAGFFGGEGFILQDITGNGMVFLEIDGDKVIKDLQPGEVIKVDTGNVVGFDKSVTYEIETVKGLKNIFLGGEGLFLTKLTGPGRVILQTQNFNEFAGRIARMIPSK
;
A
#
# COMPACT_ATOMS: atom_id res chain seq x y z
N MET A 1 21.06 -3.32 16.82
CA MET A 1 21.22 -1.91 16.43
C MET A 1 20.84 -1.81 14.96
N TYR A 2 19.66 -1.26 14.63
CA TYR A 2 19.20 -1.13 13.24
C TYR A 2 19.92 0.03 12.57
N ALA A 3 20.64 -0.23 11.49
CA ALA A 3 21.33 0.81 10.73
C ALA A 3 20.34 1.72 10.00
N LEU A 4 20.56 3.03 10.05
CA LEU A 4 19.83 3.98 9.22
C LEU A 4 20.20 3.72 7.75
N MET A 5 19.20 3.50 6.91
CA MET A 5 19.37 3.42 5.46
C MET A 5 19.27 4.82 4.87
N HIS A 6 20.19 5.13 3.96
CA HIS A 6 20.18 6.39 3.22
C HIS A 6 19.60 6.12 1.83
N ARG A 7 18.69 6.97 1.36
CA ARG A 7 18.32 6.99 -0.07
C ARG A 7 19.58 7.33 -0.88
N LYS A 8 19.92 6.54 -1.90
CA LYS A 8 20.95 6.93 -2.90
C LYS A 8 20.54 8.26 -3.53
N GLY A 9 21.31 9.33 -3.29
CA GLY A 9 21.06 10.67 -3.84
C GLY A 9 19.93 11.49 -3.18
N GLY A 10 19.40 11.07 -2.04
CA GLY A 10 18.30 11.75 -1.32
C GLY A 10 18.66 12.16 0.10
N LYS A 11 17.93 13.15 0.64
CA LYS A 11 18.12 13.72 1.98
C LYS A 11 17.41 12.93 3.09
N MET A 12 16.52 11.99 2.76
CA MET A 12 15.75 11.25 3.76
C MET A 12 16.52 10.06 4.31
N LYS A 13 16.51 9.94 5.61
CA LYS A 13 17.03 8.78 6.34
C LYS A 13 15.87 8.00 6.93
N TYR A 14 15.88 6.69 6.77
CA TYR A 14 14.88 5.82 7.37
C TYR A 14 15.48 4.52 7.89
N ARG A 15 14.76 3.87 8.77
CA ARG A 15 15.05 2.49 9.20
C ARG A 15 13.73 1.73 9.39
N ILE A 16 13.77 0.44 9.14
CA ILE A 16 12.67 -0.45 9.49
C ILE A 16 12.98 -1.03 10.87
N VAL A 17 12.06 -0.86 11.82
CA VAL A 17 12.14 -1.37 13.19
C VAL A 17 11.09 -2.45 13.39
N GLY A 18 11.43 -3.50 14.13
CA GLY A 18 10.59 -4.68 14.26
C GLY A 18 10.80 -5.67 13.10
N SER A 19 10.29 -6.87 13.25
CA SER A 19 10.39 -7.95 12.25
C SER A 19 9.02 -8.56 11.92
N THR A 20 8.19 -8.78 12.93
CA THR A 20 6.86 -9.38 12.74
C THR A 20 5.78 -8.33 12.50
N MET A 21 5.84 -7.24 13.27
CA MET A 21 4.96 -6.07 13.16
C MET A 21 5.86 -4.85 12.96
N PRO A 22 6.35 -4.63 11.74
CA PRO A 22 7.36 -3.60 11.50
C PRO A 22 6.76 -2.19 11.48
N ALA A 23 7.64 -1.22 11.76
CA ALA A 23 7.40 0.18 11.46
C ALA A 23 8.57 0.76 10.67
N VAL A 24 8.30 1.68 9.76
CA VAL A 24 9.32 2.52 9.17
C VAL A 24 9.43 3.81 9.96
N GLU A 25 10.61 4.07 10.51
CA GLU A 25 10.93 5.33 11.18
C GLU A 25 11.76 6.20 10.23
N VAL A 26 11.25 7.39 9.96
CA VAL A 26 11.89 8.41 9.11
C VAL A 26 12.44 9.51 9.99
N VAL A 27 13.70 9.92 9.72
CA VAL A 27 14.36 11.03 10.40
C VAL A 27 14.60 12.14 9.37
N PHE A 28 14.11 13.33 9.66
CA PHE A 28 14.24 14.48 8.79
C PHE A 28 15.54 15.23 9.04
N ASP A 29 16.27 15.53 7.98
CA ASP A 29 17.54 16.26 8.07
C ASP A 29 17.33 17.78 8.17
N THR A 30 16.23 18.29 7.62
CA THR A 30 15.93 19.72 7.59
C THR A 30 14.46 19.99 7.92
N ALA A 31 14.18 21.20 8.44
CA ALA A 31 12.82 21.70 8.57
C ALA A 31 12.18 21.84 7.17
N GLY A 32 10.87 21.56 7.08
CA GLY A 32 10.10 21.60 5.83
C GLY A 32 10.06 20.27 5.08
N GLU A 33 10.89 19.29 5.41
CA GLU A 33 10.74 17.93 4.89
C GLU A 33 9.46 17.29 5.44
N SER A 34 8.82 16.47 4.64
CA SER A 34 7.54 15.88 5.04
C SER A 34 7.32 14.48 4.49
N MET A 35 6.39 13.78 5.11
CA MET A 35 5.82 12.50 4.67
C MET A 35 4.31 12.61 4.70
N TYR A 36 3.65 11.81 3.88
CA TYR A 36 2.21 11.66 3.96
C TYR A 36 1.78 10.20 4.02
N THR A 37 0.63 9.96 4.63
CA THR A 37 -0.01 8.64 4.71
C THR A 37 -1.52 8.76 4.50
N GLN A 38 -2.15 7.65 4.19
CA GLN A 38 -3.60 7.51 4.33
C GLN A 38 -3.95 7.44 5.83
N SER A 39 -5.21 7.69 6.18
CA SER A 39 -5.64 7.67 7.58
C SER A 39 -5.22 6.39 8.31
N GLY A 40 -4.58 6.54 9.47
CA GLY A 40 -4.27 5.44 10.39
C GLY A 40 -2.85 4.88 10.34
N GLY A 41 -1.99 5.29 9.40
CA GLY A 41 -0.64 4.73 9.27
C GLY A 41 0.39 5.26 10.29
N MET A 42 0.20 6.45 10.89
CA MET A 42 1.13 7.02 11.84
C MET A 42 1.04 6.33 13.21
N ALA A 43 2.17 5.87 13.74
CA ALA A 43 2.25 5.20 15.03
C ALA A 43 2.82 6.09 16.15
N TRP A 44 3.91 6.79 15.88
CA TRP A 44 4.51 7.78 16.82
C TRP A 44 5.28 8.85 16.06
N MET A 45 5.49 9.98 16.69
CA MET A 45 6.34 11.06 16.19
C MET A 45 7.01 11.79 17.32
N SER A 46 8.19 12.37 17.05
CA SER A 46 8.88 13.23 17.99
C SER A 46 8.21 14.61 18.04
N ASP A 47 8.53 15.37 19.09
CA ASP A 47 8.31 16.82 19.09
C ASP A 47 9.00 17.46 17.86
N GLY A 48 8.38 18.49 17.28
CA GLY A 48 8.87 19.13 16.05
C GLY A 48 8.33 18.51 14.77
N ILE A 49 7.24 17.76 14.81
CA ILE A 49 6.42 17.37 13.66
C ILE A 49 5.06 18.05 13.75
N GLU A 50 4.68 18.73 12.69
CA GLU A 50 3.32 19.28 12.51
C GLU A 50 2.50 18.35 11.63
N MET A 51 1.33 17.96 12.12
CA MET A 51 0.34 17.20 11.36
C MET A 51 -0.67 18.15 10.72
N ASN A 52 -0.86 18.02 9.42
CA ASN A 52 -1.86 18.76 8.68
C ASN A 52 -2.77 17.80 7.92
N THR A 53 -4.06 17.80 8.28
CA THR A 53 -5.10 16.95 7.66
C THR A 53 -5.99 17.75 6.70
N ASN A 54 -5.58 18.96 6.28
CA ASN A 54 -6.41 19.81 5.46
C ASN A 54 -6.73 19.19 4.10
N THR A 55 -8.00 18.89 3.90
CA THR A 55 -8.64 18.59 2.62
C THR A 55 -8.76 19.84 1.72
N ASN A 56 -8.41 21.02 2.21
CA ASN A 56 -8.55 22.29 1.51
C ASN A 56 -7.26 22.72 0.79
N GLY A 57 -7.04 22.17 -0.39
CA GLY A 57 -6.58 22.94 -1.55
C GLY A 57 -5.13 23.42 -1.66
N GLY A 58 -4.25 23.25 -0.67
CA GLY A 58 -2.88 23.77 -0.74
C GLY A 58 -1.85 22.78 -1.31
N PHE A 59 -1.80 21.57 -0.79
CA PHE A 59 -0.86 20.51 -1.18
C PHE A 59 -1.45 19.57 -2.23
N LEU A 60 -2.78 19.38 -2.23
CA LEU A 60 -3.51 18.51 -3.15
C LEU A 60 -3.60 19.00 -4.60
N LYS A 61 -3.02 20.16 -4.95
CA LYS A 61 -2.93 20.58 -6.37
C LYS A 61 -2.00 19.68 -7.21
N GLY A 62 -1.14 18.89 -6.55
CA GLY A 62 -0.29 17.87 -7.20
C GLY A 62 -0.81 16.44 -7.07
N VAL A 63 -1.61 16.15 -6.06
CA VAL A 63 -2.23 14.82 -5.87
C VAL A 63 -3.57 14.85 -6.60
N GLY A 64 -3.56 14.31 -7.82
CA GLY A 64 -4.62 14.44 -8.79
C GLY A 64 -6.01 14.11 -8.31
N ARG A 65 -6.92 14.99 -8.67
CA ARG A 65 -8.37 14.86 -8.84
C ARG A 65 -9.06 13.80 -7.95
N MET A 66 -9.79 14.31 -6.96
CA MET A 66 -10.88 13.58 -6.30
C MET A 66 -11.76 12.93 -7.36
N PHE A 67 -11.70 11.61 -7.46
CA PHE A 67 -12.73 10.86 -8.16
C PHE A 67 -13.98 10.80 -7.28
N ALA A 68 -15.12 11.04 -7.89
CA ALA A 68 -16.42 11.14 -7.27
C ALA A 68 -16.68 9.94 -6.33
N GLY A 69 -16.76 10.20 -5.01
CA GLY A 69 -17.33 9.29 -4.03
C GLY A 69 -16.41 8.79 -2.92
N GLU A 70 -15.08 8.88 -3.02
CA GLU A 70 -14.17 8.45 -1.95
C GLU A 70 -13.11 9.52 -1.68
N SER A 71 -13.25 10.24 -0.58
CA SER A 71 -12.20 11.11 -0.06
C SER A 71 -11.09 10.23 0.52
N LEU A 72 -9.96 10.09 -0.18
CA LEU A 72 -8.74 9.62 0.43
C LEU A 72 -8.32 10.68 1.46
N PHE A 73 -8.62 10.44 2.72
CA PHE A 73 -8.13 11.29 3.81
C PHE A 73 -6.62 11.08 3.92
N MET A 74 -5.87 12.08 3.47
CA MET A 74 -4.42 12.08 3.55
C MET A 74 -4.00 12.95 4.72
N ALA A 75 -3.14 12.41 5.58
CA ALA A 75 -2.47 13.13 6.65
C ALA A 75 -1.05 13.46 6.22
N ASN A 76 -0.67 14.71 6.35
CA ASN A 76 0.65 15.24 6.01
C ASN A 76 1.40 15.59 7.29
N TYR A 77 2.65 15.18 7.39
CA TYR A 77 3.49 15.37 8.56
C TYR A 77 4.77 16.08 8.14
N THR A 78 4.97 17.31 8.62
CA THR A 78 6.07 18.17 8.24
C THR A 78 6.99 18.43 9.43
N ALA A 79 8.28 18.26 9.23
CA ALA A 79 9.29 18.58 10.24
C ALA A 79 9.41 20.09 10.39
N THR A 80 9.38 20.59 11.63
CA THR A 80 9.62 22.00 11.97
C THR A 80 11.07 22.27 12.36
N ARG A 81 11.85 21.21 12.61
CA ARG A 81 13.28 21.29 12.98
C ARG A 81 14.06 20.07 12.46
N PRO A 82 15.38 20.20 12.27
CA PRO A 82 16.24 19.07 11.97
C PRO A 82 16.23 18.02 13.07
N GLY A 83 16.35 16.74 12.70
CA GLY A 83 16.38 15.59 13.61
C GLY A 83 14.99 15.19 14.16
N ALA A 84 13.92 15.85 13.75
CA ALA A 84 12.56 15.39 14.02
C ALA A 84 12.32 14.05 13.33
N SER A 85 11.56 13.16 13.95
CA SER A 85 11.29 11.82 13.42
C SER A 85 9.83 11.44 13.52
N ILE A 86 9.41 10.56 12.60
CA ILE A 86 8.07 10.01 12.56
C ILE A 86 8.13 8.54 12.17
N ALA A 87 7.23 7.74 12.70
CA ALA A 87 7.10 6.33 12.35
C ALA A 87 5.71 5.98 11.86
N PHE A 88 5.69 5.14 10.83
CA PHE A 88 4.49 4.54 10.26
C PHE A 88 4.59 3.03 10.45
N ALA A 89 3.59 2.44 11.12
CA ALA A 89 3.60 1.03 11.48
C ALA A 89 2.66 0.22 10.60
N SER A 90 3.07 -1.01 10.32
CA SER A 90 2.18 -2.00 9.69
C SER A 90 1.01 -2.31 10.61
N THR A 91 -0.17 -2.47 10.03
CA THR A 91 -1.39 -2.81 10.76
C THR A 91 -1.52 -4.30 11.04
N VAL A 92 -0.77 -5.12 10.30
CA VAL A 92 -0.76 -6.58 10.40
C VAL A 92 0.66 -7.13 10.43
N ALA A 93 0.80 -8.40 10.81
CA ALA A 93 2.09 -9.10 10.73
C ALA A 93 2.56 -9.20 9.29
N GLY A 94 3.82 -8.79 9.04
CA GLY A 94 4.35 -8.80 7.69
C GLY A 94 5.65 -8.02 7.52
N GLU A 95 5.82 -7.42 6.33
CA GLU A 95 6.99 -6.64 5.97
C GLU A 95 6.63 -5.20 5.55
N ILE A 96 7.59 -4.28 5.67
CA ILE A 96 7.52 -2.98 5.00
C ILE A 96 8.54 -2.99 3.85
N PHE A 97 8.07 -2.71 2.64
CA PHE A 97 8.87 -2.72 1.42
C PHE A 97 9.06 -1.31 0.86
N PRO A 98 10.29 -0.74 0.94
CA PRO A 98 10.59 0.56 0.35
C PRO A 98 10.77 0.44 -1.18
N VAL A 99 10.14 1.37 -1.92
CA VAL A 99 10.27 1.48 -3.38
C VAL A 99 10.60 2.92 -3.76
N ASN A 100 11.66 3.11 -4.55
CA ASN A 100 11.97 4.41 -5.15
C ASN A 100 11.25 4.55 -6.49
N ILE A 101 10.19 5.35 -6.52
CA ILE A 101 9.34 5.51 -7.70
C ILE A 101 10.07 6.17 -8.86
N GLY A 102 11.01 7.07 -8.59
CA GLY A 102 11.83 7.69 -9.64
C GLY A 102 12.73 6.69 -10.39
N GLU A 103 13.08 5.55 -9.77
CA GLU A 103 13.89 4.51 -10.39
C GLU A 103 13.06 3.43 -11.11
N THR A 104 11.82 3.20 -10.68
CA THR A 104 10.96 2.14 -11.23
C THR A 104 10.09 2.60 -12.40
N GLY A 105 9.96 3.92 -12.62
CA GLY A 105 9.04 4.47 -13.62
C GLY A 105 7.56 4.41 -13.22
N GLY A 106 7.28 4.03 -11.98
CA GLY A 106 5.95 3.89 -11.41
C GLY A 106 5.58 2.45 -11.07
N LEU A 107 4.50 2.29 -10.34
CA LEU A 107 4.01 1.01 -9.83
C LEU A 107 2.49 1.03 -9.78
N ILE A 108 1.85 -0.06 -10.15
CA ILE A 108 0.44 -0.30 -9.83
C ILE A 108 0.40 -1.11 -8.55
N CYS A 109 -0.30 -0.62 -7.51
CA CYS A 109 -0.43 -1.38 -6.28
C CYS A 109 -1.86 -1.38 -5.75
N GLN A 110 -2.17 -2.37 -4.91
CA GLN A 110 -3.42 -2.42 -4.17
C GLN A 110 -3.47 -1.27 -3.15
N LYS A 111 -4.64 -0.64 -3.00
CA LYS A 111 -4.83 0.50 -2.08
C LYS A 111 -4.36 0.18 -0.65
N GLY A 112 -4.68 -1.03 -0.15
CA GLY A 112 -4.28 -1.47 1.18
C GLY A 112 -2.78 -1.68 1.38
N ALA A 113 -2.01 -1.77 0.30
CA ALA A 113 -0.56 -1.92 0.39
C ALA A 113 0.18 -0.58 0.57
N PHE A 114 -0.46 0.56 0.39
CA PHE A 114 0.17 1.86 0.57
C PHE A 114 0.24 2.22 2.07
N LEU A 115 1.43 2.38 2.61
CA LEU A 115 1.65 2.80 3.99
C LEU A 115 1.92 4.30 4.09
N CYS A 116 3.00 4.79 3.47
CA CYS A 116 3.35 6.22 3.45
C CYS A 116 4.30 6.54 2.30
N ALA A 117 4.43 7.84 1.98
CA ALA A 117 5.32 8.29 0.92
C ALA A 117 5.85 9.71 1.12
N GLU A 118 6.93 10.04 0.39
CA GLU A 118 7.42 11.41 0.21
C GLU A 118 6.44 12.25 -0.65
N PRO A 119 6.42 13.60 -0.49
CA PRO A 119 5.49 14.49 -1.21
C PRO A 119 5.60 14.46 -2.74
N GLY A 120 6.74 14.02 -3.28
CA GLY A 120 6.95 13.90 -4.72
C GLY A 120 6.28 12.67 -5.36
N VAL A 121 5.70 11.79 -4.55
CA VAL A 121 4.95 10.61 -5.00
C VAL A 121 3.48 10.98 -5.15
N ASN A 122 2.88 10.56 -6.25
CA ASN A 122 1.47 10.77 -6.57
C ASN A 122 0.72 9.44 -6.58
N LEU A 123 -0.48 9.43 -6.01
CA LEU A 123 -1.38 8.27 -5.99
C LEU A 123 -2.63 8.59 -6.81
N ASN A 124 -2.94 7.77 -7.80
CA ASN A 124 -4.16 7.88 -8.61
C ASN A 124 -4.89 6.55 -8.62
N ILE A 125 -6.20 6.55 -8.37
CA ILE A 125 -7.01 5.33 -8.51
C ILE A 125 -7.14 5.02 -10.00
N THR A 126 -6.73 3.82 -10.41
CA THR A 126 -6.80 3.38 -11.81
C THR A 126 -7.88 2.36 -12.06
N PHE A 127 -8.26 1.63 -11.01
CA PHE A 127 -9.23 0.54 -11.12
C PHE A 127 -9.96 0.34 -9.80
N THR A 128 -11.27 0.15 -9.88
CA THR A 128 -12.10 -0.23 -8.73
C THR A 128 -13.08 -1.32 -9.16
N LYS A 129 -13.06 -2.47 -8.48
CA LYS A 129 -14.05 -3.53 -8.64
C LYS A 129 -14.70 -3.82 -7.31
N LYS A 130 -15.98 -3.48 -7.19
CA LYS A 130 -16.78 -3.83 -6.01
C LYS A 130 -17.11 -5.33 -6.05
N PHE A 131 -16.89 -6.00 -4.94
CA PHE A 131 -17.30 -7.37 -4.70
C PHE A 131 -18.50 -7.37 -3.73
N SER A 132 -19.20 -8.50 -3.61
CA SER A 132 -20.27 -8.64 -2.62
C SER A 132 -19.75 -8.37 -1.20
N ALA A 133 -20.61 -7.88 -0.33
CA ALA A 133 -20.27 -7.50 1.04
C ALA A 133 -19.53 -8.63 1.78
N GLY A 134 -18.33 -8.35 2.27
CA GLY A 134 -17.45 -9.31 2.97
C GLY A 134 -16.07 -9.46 2.35
N PHE A 135 -15.91 -9.18 1.05
CA PHE A 135 -14.59 -9.10 0.41
C PHE A 135 -14.02 -7.69 0.53
N PHE A 136 -12.77 -7.58 0.87
CA PHE A 136 -12.02 -6.31 0.97
C PHE A 136 -12.70 -5.24 1.85
N GLY A 137 -13.35 -5.65 2.96
CA GLY A 137 -13.94 -4.71 3.91
C GLY A 137 -15.11 -3.87 3.34
N GLY A 138 -15.73 -4.29 2.23
CA GLY A 138 -16.82 -3.58 1.56
C GLY A 138 -16.37 -2.51 0.55
N GLU A 139 -15.11 -2.09 0.55
CA GLU A 139 -14.59 -1.12 -0.43
C GLU A 139 -14.32 -1.74 -1.81
N GLY A 140 -14.13 -3.06 -1.88
CA GLY A 140 -13.74 -3.77 -3.09
C GLY A 140 -12.23 -3.78 -3.33
N PHE A 141 -11.84 -4.33 -4.48
CA PHE A 141 -10.44 -4.33 -4.91
C PHE A 141 -10.14 -3.03 -5.66
N ILE A 142 -9.24 -2.24 -5.09
CA ILE A 142 -8.86 -0.92 -5.62
C ILE A 142 -7.38 -0.94 -5.95
N LEU A 143 -7.05 -0.62 -7.20
CA LEU A 143 -5.67 -0.42 -7.65
C LEU A 143 -5.36 1.07 -7.77
N GLN A 144 -4.17 1.43 -7.32
CA GLN A 144 -3.60 2.78 -7.40
C GLN A 144 -2.38 2.77 -8.32
N ASP A 145 -2.31 3.75 -9.20
CA ASP A 145 -1.11 4.07 -9.99
C ASP A 145 -0.24 5.02 -9.16
N ILE A 146 0.92 4.52 -8.73
CA ILE A 146 1.93 5.28 -8.00
C ILE A 146 2.95 5.82 -8.99
N THR A 147 3.07 7.14 -9.05
CA THR A 147 3.92 7.88 -9.99
C THR A 147 4.72 8.97 -9.31
N GLY A 148 5.53 9.69 -10.05
CA GLY A 148 6.30 10.83 -9.55
C GLY A 148 7.73 10.45 -9.17
N ASN A 149 8.28 11.12 -8.17
CA ASN A 149 9.67 10.92 -7.73
C ASN A 149 9.75 10.99 -6.20
N GLY A 150 10.18 9.92 -5.58
CA GLY A 150 10.30 9.81 -4.13
C GLY A 150 10.23 8.37 -3.66
N MET A 151 10.37 8.21 -2.35
CA MET A 151 10.17 6.92 -1.70
C MET A 151 8.71 6.71 -1.38
N VAL A 152 8.22 5.52 -1.66
CA VAL A 152 6.99 4.97 -1.12
C VAL A 152 7.32 3.74 -0.27
N PHE A 153 6.61 3.58 0.82
CA PHE A 153 6.69 2.40 1.67
C PHE A 153 5.39 1.62 1.54
N LEU A 154 5.53 0.36 1.15
CA LEU A 154 4.39 -0.55 1.01
C LEU A 154 4.33 -1.46 2.23
N GLU A 155 3.12 -1.69 2.71
CA GLU A 155 2.79 -2.70 3.71
C GLU A 155 2.51 -4.02 2.99
N ILE A 156 3.12 -5.11 3.48
CA ILE A 156 3.00 -6.46 2.95
C ILE A 156 2.43 -7.36 4.04
N ASP A 157 1.35 -8.04 3.77
CA ASP A 157 0.74 -8.99 4.70
C ASP A 157 1.50 -10.33 4.67
N GLY A 158 2.14 -10.71 5.79
CA GLY A 158 3.03 -11.86 5.84
C GLY A 158 4.36 -11.60 5.13
N ASP A 159 4.83 -12.57 4.34
CA ASP A 159 6.09 -12.50 3.64
C ASP A 159 5.91 -12.00 2.20
N LYS A 160 6.87 -11.21 1.74
CA LYS A 160 6.94 -10.70 0.38
C LYS A 160 7.48 -11.76 -0.59
N VAL A 161 6.81 -11.92 -1.73
CA VAL A 161 7.28 -12.75 -2.84
C VAL A 161 7.38 -11.91 -4.11
N ILE A 162 8.55 -11.90 -4.75
CA ILE A 162 8.78 -11.20 -6.01
C ILE A 162 8.85 -12.22 -7.15
N LYS A 163 8.14 -11.93 -8.24
CA LYS A 163 8.16 -12.70 -9.50
C LYS A 163 8.51 -11.77 -10.65
N ASP A 164 9.53 -12.11 -11.42
CA ASP A 164 9.89 -11.41 -12.65
C ASP A 164 9.35 -12.20 -13.85
N LEU A 165 8.24 -11.74 -14.41
CA LEU A 165 7.57 -12.38 -15.53
C LEU A 165 8.23 -12.04 -16.85
N GLN A 166 8.50 -13.04 -17.67
CA GLN A 166 8.98 -12.89 -19.02
C GLN A 166 7.84 -12.39 -19.96
N PRO A 167 8.15 -11.83 -21.15
CA PRO A 167 7.14 -11.45 -22.10
C PRO A 167 6.17 -12.61 -22.42
N GLY A 168 4.87 -12.38 -22.20
CA GLY A 168 3.81 -13.38 -22.40
C GLY A 168 3.68 -14.43 -21.28
N GLU A 169 4.56 -14.44 -20.29
CA GLU A 169 4.42 -15.31 -19.12
C GLU A 169 3.21 -14.88 -18.29
N VAL A 170 2.41 -15.87 -17.88
CA VAL A 170 1.16 -15.66 -17.15
C VAL A 170 1.19 -16.34 -15.81
N ILE A 171 0.79 -15.62 -14.76
CA ILE A 171 0.45 -16.19 -13.46
C ILE A 171 -0.98 -15.83 -13.07
N LYS A 172 -1.65 -16.70 -12.33
CA LYS A 172 -2.95 -16.44 -11.71
C LYS A 172 -2.78 -16.45 -10.20
N VAL A 173 -3.23 -15.39 -9.57
CA VAL A 173 -3.03 -15.14 -8.14
C VAL A 173 -4.39 -14.86 -7.51
N ASP A 174 -4.63 -15.36 -6.28
CA ASP A 174 -5.75 -14.86 -5.49
C ASP A 174 -5.65 -13.32 -5.40
N THR A 175 -6.74 -12.64 -5.70
CA THR A 175 -6.73 -11.16 -5.82
C THR A 175 -6.24 -10.49 -4.53
N GLY A 176 -6.51 -11.06 -3.36
CA GLY A 176 -6.03 -10.55 -2.07
C GLY A 176 -4.54 -10.78 -1.78
N ASN A 177 -3.88 -11.62 -2.56
CA ASN A 177 -2.43 -11.85 -2.45
C ASN A 177 -1.59 -11.00 -3.43
N VAL A 178 -2.23 -10.15 -4.23
CA VAL A 178 -1.52 -9.19 -5.10
C VAL A 178 -1.24 -7.92 -4.31
N VAL A 179 0.04 -7.58 -4.14
CA VAL A 179 0.47 -6.29 -3.57
C VAL A 179 0.57 -5.24 -4.65
N GLY A 180 1.28 -5.55 -5.74
CA GLY A 180 1.48 -4.63 -6.85
C GLY A 180 2.29 -5.24 -7.97
N PHE A 181 2.48 -4.46 -9.04
CA PHE A 181 3.22 -4.87 -10.22
C PHE A 181 3.70 -3.68 -11.04
N ASP A 182 4.74 -3.89 -11.84
CA ASP A 182 5.28 -2.89 -12.76
C ASP A 182 4.22 -2.53 -13.82
N LYS A 183 4.24 -1.30 -14.33
CA LYS A 183 3.29 -0.80 -15.34
C LYS A 183 3.32 -1.56 -16.66
N SER A 184 4.37 -2.29 -16.94
CA SER A 184 4.50 -3.16 -18.13
C SER A 184 3.69 -4.47 -18.02
N VAL A 185 3.29 -4.85 -16.80
CA VAL A 185 2.44 -6.04 -16.56
C VAL A 185 1.00 -5.69 -16.86
N THR A 186 0.34 -6.51 -17.68
CA THR A 186 -1.11 -6.41 -17.91
C THR A 186 -1.86 -7.29 -16.92
N TYR A 187 -3.08 -6.89 -16.54
CA TYR A 187 -3.89 -7.62 -15.57
C TYR A 187 -5.35 -7.76 -15.98
N GLU A 188 -5.93 -8.87 -15.60
CA GLU A 188 -7.36 -9.18 -15.76
C GLU A 188 -7.89 -9.80 -14.47
N ILE A 189 -9.12 -9.47 -14.05
CA ILE A 189 -9.76 -10.10 -12.89
C ILE A 189 -10.79 -11.10 -13.36
N GLU A 190 -10.51 -12.39 -13.11
CA GLU A 190 -11.35 -13.51 -13.45
C GLU A 190 -12.20 -13.95 -12.24
N THR A 191 -13.47 -14.27 -12.49
CA THR A 191 -14.33 -14.92 -11.49
C THR A 191 -14.33 -16.41 -11.76
N VAL A 192 -13.94 -17.21 -10.78
CA VAL A 192 -13.98 -18.68 -10.92
C VAL A 192 -15.43 -19.15 -10.82
N LYS A 193 -15.97 -19.63 -11.94
CA LYS A 193 -17.33 -20.18 -12.03
C LYS A 193 -17.35 -21.60 -11.45
N GLY A 194 -18.43 -21.97 -10.78
CA GLY A 194 -18.68 -23.35 -10.33
C GLY A 194 -18.35 -23.64 -8.86
N LEU A 195 -17.71 -22.73 -8.14
CA LEU A 195 -17.41 -22.92 -6.71
C LEU A 195 -18.51 -22.45 -5.76
N LYS A 196 -19.74 -22.16 -6.27
CA LYS A 196 -20.86 -21.68 -5.46
C LYS A 196 -21.19 -22.54 -4.22
N ASN A 197 -20.79 -23.82 -4.24
CA ASN A 197 -21.10 -24.77 -3.18
C ASN A 197 -19.89 -25.15 -2.29
N ILE A 198 -18.68 -24.65 -2.57
CA ILE A 198 -17.48 -25.06 -1.83
C ILE A 198 -17.23 -24.14 -0.63
N PHE A 199 -17.63 -22.90 -0.72
CA PHE A 199 -17.53 -21.97 0.41
C PHE A 199 -18.94 -21.66 0.94
N LEU A 200 -19.21 -22.14 2.13
CA LEU A 200 -20.45 -21.93 2.92
C LEU A 200 -20.73 -20.43 3.23
N GLY A 201 -20.43 -19.50 2.33
CA GLY A 201 -20.62 -18.07 2.46
C GLY A 201 -21.05 -17.37 1.17
N GLY A 202 -21.19 -18.06 0.04
CA GLY A 202 -21.75 -17.48 -1.19
C GLY A 202 -20.82 -16.52 -1.96
N GLU A 203 -19.56 -16.40 -1.57
CA GLU A 203 -18.60 -15.48 -2.16
C GLU A 203 -17.70 -16.21 -3.16
N GLY A 204 -17.59 -15.68 -4.39
CA GLY A 204 -16.78 -16.27 -5.45
C GLY A 204 -15.28 -16.07 -5.21
N LEU A 205 -14.46 -17.04 -5.63
CA LEU A 205 -13.02 -16.85 -5.72
C LEU A 205 -12.71 -15.92 -6.90
N PHE A 206 -11.94 -14.86 -6.64
CA PHE A 206 -11.47 -13.93 -7.65
C PHE A 206 -9.98 -14.12 -7.85
N LEU A 207 -9.58 -14.37 -9.08
CA LEU A 207 -8.19 -14.48 -9.47
C LEU A 207 -7.78 -13.26 -10.29
N THR A 208 -6.64 -12.70 -9.97
CA THR A 208 -5.95 -11.74 -10.82
C THR A 208 -5.00 -12.50 -11.73
N LYS A 209 -5.26 -12.47 -13.02
CA LYS A 209 -4.36 -12.95 -14.06
C LYS A 209 -3.40 -11.82 -14.40
N LEU A 210 -2.11 -12.07 -14.24
CA LEU A 210 -1.03 -11.12 -14.50
C LEU A 210 -0.19 -11.67 -15.65
N THR A 211 0.07 -10.82 -16.64
CA THR A 211 0.85 -11.20 -17.85
C THR A 211 2.04 -10.25 -18.00
N GLY A 212 3.24 -10.81 -18.03
CA GLY A 212 4.49 -10.07 -18.25
C GLY A 212 4.63 -9.46 -19.64
N PRO A 213 5.65 -8.65 -19.83
CA PRO A 213 6.86 -8.59 -19.01
C PRO A 213 6.75 -7.65 -17.82
N GLY A 214 7.47 -7.98 -16.73
CA GLY A 214 7.65 -7.09 -15.61
C GLY A 214 7.59 -7.81 -14.25
N ARG A 215 7.91 -7.04 -13.23
CA ARG A 215 7.95 -7.54 -11.85
C ARG A 215 6.56 -7.52 -11.23
N VAL A 216 6.25 -8.58 -10.49
CA VAL A 216 5.04 -8.70 -9.67
C VAL A 216 5.45 -8.90 -8.21
N ILE A 217 4.79 -8.19 -7.32
CA ILE A 217 4.98 -8.25 -5.87
C ILE A 217 3.73 -8.90 -5.27
N LEU A 218 3.94 -10.00 -4.57
CA LEU A 218 2.90 -10.79 -3.92
C LEU A 218 3.14 -10.82 -2.41
N GLN A 219 2.09 -11.18 -1.67
CA GLN A 219 2.11 -11.41 -0.23
C GLN A 219 1.58 -12.80 0.10
N THR A 220 2.10 -13.39 1.19
CA THR A 220 1.72 -14.75 1.59
C THR A 220 0.46 -14.80 2.43
N GLN A 221 0.06 -13.68 3.05
CA GLN A 221 -1.18 -13.55 3.81
C GLN A 221 -2.17 -12.65 3.08
N ASN A 222 -3.46 -12.99 3.17
CA ASN A 222 -4.58 -12.16 2.77
C ASN A 222 -5.33 -11.76 4.05
N PHE A 223 -5.13 -10.54 4.52
CA PHE A 223 -5.73 -10.07 5.77
C PHE A 223 -7.26 -10.11 5.75
N ASN A 224 -7.87 -9.78 4.62
CA ASN A 224 -9.33 -9.79 4.51
C ASN A 224 -9.90 -11.20 4.65
N GLU A 225 -9.23 -12.20 4.07
CA GLU A 225 -9.61 -13.61 4.26
C GLU A 225 -9.42 -14.04 5.73
N PHE A 226 -8.31 -13.65 6.35
CA PHE A 226 -8.05 -13.92 7.76
C PHE A 226 -9.10 -13.27 8.68
N ALA A 227 -9.41 -11.99 8.48
CA ALA A 227 -10.46 -11.29 9.21
C ALA A 227 -11.85 -11.93 9.00
N GLY A 228 -12.15 -12.34 7.77
CA GLY A 228 -13.38 -13.08 7.46
C GLY A 228 -13.47 -14.43 8.16
N ARG A 229 -12.35 -15.15 8.35
CA ARG A 229 -12.31 -16.38 9.16
C ARG A 229 -12.62 -16.11 10.62
N ILE A 230 -12.04 -15.05 11.21
CA ILE A 230 -12.32 -14.64 12.59
C ILE A 230 -13.79 -14.23 12.74
N ALA A 231 -14.30 -13.41 11.82
CA ALA A 231 -15.70 -12.94 11.89
C ALA A 231 -16.72 -14.10 11.92
N ARG A 232 -16.44 -15.19 11.19
CA ARG A 232 -17.30 -16.38 11.21
C ARG A 232 -17.27 -17.17 12.53
N MET A 233 -16.27 -16.94 13.39
CA MET A 233 -16.17 -17.57 14.72
C MET A 233 -16.91 -16.77 15.78
N ILE A 234 -17.30 -15.52 15.49
CA ILE A 234 -18.03 -14.66 16.42
C ILE A 234 -19.51 -15.01 16.31
N PRO A 235 -20.18 -15.44 17.41
CA PRO A 235 -21.61 -15.71 17.39
C PRO A 235 -22.41 -14.49 16.93
N SER A 236 -23.24 -14.64 15.91
CA SER A 236 -24.24 -13.61 15.58
C SER A 236 -25.28 -13.53 16.70
N LYS A 237 -25.52 -12.32 17.23
CA LYS A 237 -26.64 -12.07 18.13
C LYS A 237 -27.95 -12.16 17.40
#